data_d6478896be69ad2ff05f1350417fe912
#
_entry.id   d6478896be69ad2ff05f1350417fe912
#
_cell.length_a   1.000
_cell.length_b   1.000
_cell.length_c   1.000
_cell.angle_alpha   90.00
_cell.angle_beta   90.00
_cell.angle_gamma   90.00
#
_symmetry.space_group_name_H-M   'P 1'
#
loop_
_entity.id
_entity.type
_entity.pdbx_description
1 polymer ?
#
loop_
_entity_poly.entity_id
_entity_poly.type
_entity_poly.pdbx_seq_one_letter_code
_entity_poly.pdbx_strand_id
1 'polypeptide(L)'
;MGDPKTPRRIWKKPKRPLNYDLLMDELKTIGTFGLKTKRELWKAHTELSRVRHQARSLLALGKDMREREEPILMKSLSKIGLVDKNSTLDDVLNLQVSDLLSRRLQTFVHKILYFKTPYQARQAVVHGHVM
;
A
#
# COMPACT_ATOMS: atom_id res chain seq x y z
N MET A 1 -16.81 -21.03 -22.14
CA MET A 1 -15.61 -20.30 -21.64
C MET A 1 -16.07 -19.21 -20.71
N GLY A 2 -15.56 -19.13 -19.50
CA GLY A 2 -15.88 -18.06 -18.55
C GLY A 2 -14.90 -16.90 -18.63
N ASP A 3 -15.24 -15.76 -18.05
CA ASP A 3 -14.37 -14.60 -17.93
C ASP A 3 -13.10 -14.93 -17.11
N PRO A 4 -11.96 -14.26 -17.40
CA PRO A 4 -10.74 -14.48 -16.64
C PRO A 4 -10.97 -14.17 -15.17
N LYS A 5 -10.56 -15.08 -14.27
CA LYS A 5 -10.74 -14.95 -12.81
C LYS A 5 -10.00 -13.76 -12.19
N THR A 6 -8.97 -13.26 -12.88
CA THR A 6 -8.15 -12.13 -12.42
C THR A 6 -8.42 -10.89 -13.28
N PRO A 7 -8.80 -9.76 -12.69
CA PRO A 7 -9.01 -8.53 -13.44
C PRO A 7 -7.68 -8.06 -14.06
N ARG A 8 -7.70 -7.65 -15.33
CA ARG A 8 -6.53 -7.12 -16.04
C ARG A 8 -5.96 -5.84 -15.40
N ARG A 9 -6.81 -5.07 -14.73
CA ARG A 9 -6.46 -3.78 -14.17
C ARG A 9 -6.81 -3.71 -12.68
N ILE A 10 -5.78 -3.75 -11.84
CA ILE A 10 -5.88 -3.73 -10.37
C ILE A 10 -5.81 -2.30 -9.80
N TRP A 11 -5.53 -1.30 -10.62
CA TRP A 11 -5.28 0.08 -10.21
C TRP A 11 -6.27 1.06 -10.84
N LYS A 12 -6.61 2.12 -10.11
CA LYS A 12 -7.44 3.22 -10.58
C LYS A 12 -6.57 4.45 -10.83
N LYS A 13 -6.80 5.13 -11.95
CA LYS A 13 -6.20 6.44 -12.21
C LYS A 13 -6.87 7.51 -11.34
N PRO A 14 -6.15 8.56 -10.93
CA PRO A 14 -6.76 9.72 -10.31
C PRO A 14 -7.75 10.40 -11.28
N LYS A 15 -8.78 11.05 -10.74
CA LYS A 15 -9.81 11.71 -11.55
C LYS A 15 -9.23 12.85 -12.42
N ARG A 16 -8.22 13.56 -11.91
CA ARG A 16 -7.54 14.68 -12.58
C ARG A 16 -6.02 14.39 -12.67
N PRO A 17 -5.58 13.56 -13.62
CA PRO A 17 -4.18 13.12 -13.69
C PRO A 17 -3.20 14.21 -14.11
N LEU A 18 -3.69 15.33 -14.69
CA LEU A 18 -2.88 16.46 -15.15
C LEU A 18 -2.86 17.63 -14.15
N ASN A 19 -3.39 17.46 -12.93
CA ASN A 19 -3.23 18.46 -11.88
C ASN A 19 -1.74 18.57 -11.50
N TYR A 20 -1.19 19.77 -11.56
CA TYR A 20 0.22 20.06 -11.33
C TYR A 20 0.65 19.64 -9.91
N ASP A 21 -0.09 20.02 -8.88
CA ASP A 21 0.25 19.71 -7.49
C ASP A 21 0.29 18.20 -7.26
N LEU A 22 -0.76 17.49 -7.74
CA LEU A 22 -0.81 16.03 -7.67
C LEU A 22 0.37 15.38 -8.42
N LEU A 23 0.73 15.93 -9.58
CA LEU A 23 1.83 15.44 -10.39
C LEU A 23 3.17 15.58 -9.66
N MET A 24 3.40 16.71 -9.01
CA MET A 24 4.63 16.95 -8.24
C MET A 24 4.74 16.03 -7.02
N ASP A 25 3.64 15.81 -6.30
CA ASP A 25 3.59 14.88 -5.17
C ASP A 25 3.82 13.43 -5.62
N GLU A 26 3.21 13.02 -6.72
CA GLU A 26 3.45 11.70 -7.32
C GLU A 26 4.91 11.52 -7.70
N LEU A 27 5.54 12.51 -8.37
CA LEU A 27 6.94 12.45 -8.78
C LEU A 27 7.87 12.38 -7.57
N LYS A 28 7.62 13.17 -6.55
CA LYS A 28 8.37 13.13 -5.28
C LYS A 28 8.29 11.75 -4.64
N THR A 29 7.11 11.17 -4.54
CA THR A 29 6.89 9.85 -3.97
C THR A 29 7.57 8.75 -4.80
N ILE A 30 7.50 8.83 -6.13
CA ILE A 30 8.17 7.90 -7.05
C ILE A 30 9.68 7.92 -6.83
N GLY A 31 10.27 9.13 -6.72
CA GLY A 31 11.70 9.30 -6.47
C GLY A 31 12.14 8.75 -5.12
N THR A 32 11.40 9.07 -4.06
CA THR A 32 11.72 8.64 -2.68
C THR A 32 11.71 7.12 -2.51
N PHE A 33 10.73 6.43 -3.09
CA PHE A 33 10.56 4.98 -2.97
C PHE A 33 11.14 4.17 -4.15
N GLY A 34 11.77 4.84 -5.12
CA GLY A 34 12.36 4.16 -6.28
C GLY A 34 11.35 3.38 -7.12
N LEU A 35 10.16 3.94 -7.31
CA LEU A 35 9.13 3.33 -8.14
C LEU A 35 9.48 3.49 -9.61
N LYS A 36 9.30 2.43 -10.42
CA LYS A 36 9.59 2.49 -11.85
C LYS A 36 8.49 3.20 -12.65
N THR A 37 7.24 3.06 -12.20
CA THR A 37 6.08 3.60 -12.93
C THR A 37 5.04 4.18 -11.97
N LYS A 38 4.27 5.16 -12.43
CA LYS A 38 3.10 5.69 -11.70
C LYS A 38 2.05 4.61 -11.41
N ARG A 39 2.00 3.55 -12.22
CA ARG A 39 1.07 2.41 -11.99
C ARG A 39 1.34 1.71 -10.67
N GLU A 40 2.59 1.62 -10.23
CA GLU A 40 2.94 1.04 -8.91
C GLU A 40 2.38 1.91 -7.78
N LEU A 41 2.50 3.23 -7.89
CA LEU A 41 1.93 4.17 -6.94
C LEU A 41 0.40 4.07 -6.91
N TRP A 42 -0.25 4.03 -8.06
CA TRP A 42 -1.71 3.92 -8.15
C TRP A 42 -2.24 2.57 -7.64
N LYS A 43 -1.45 1.48 -7.75
CA LYS A 43 -1.78 0.21 -7.09
C LYS A 43 -1.82 0.37 -5.57
N ALA A 44 -0.78 0.97 -4.99
CA ALA A 44 -0.71 1.23 -3.56
C ALA A 44 -1.87 2.12 -3.07
N HIS A 45 -2.19 3.18 -3.81
CA HIS A 45 -3.36 4.02 -3.53
C HIS A 45 -4.69 3.25 -3.57
N THR A 46 -4.85 2.37 -4.56
CA THR A 46 -6.08 1.58 -4.71
C THR A 46 -6.22 0.58 -3.59
N GLU A 47 -5.13 -0.05 -3.19
CA GLU A 47 -5.12 -1.01 -2.09
C GLU A 47 -5.43 -0.35 -0.75
N LEU A 48 -4.81 0.79 -0.47
CA LEU A 48 -5.10 1.58 0.73
C LEU A 48 -6.56 2.07 0.74
N SER A 49 -7.07 2.51 -0.42
CA SER A 49 -8.47 2.92 -0.55
C SER A 49 -9.43 1.76 -0.24
N ARG A 50 -9.08 0.53 -0.64
CA ARG A 50 -9.86 -0.67 -0.33
C ARG A 50 -9.86 -0.95 1.17
N VAL A 51 -8.70 -0.89 1.81
CA VAL A 51 -8.56 -1.11 3.26
C VAL A 51 -9.36 -0.07 4.04
N ARG A 52 -9.22 1.21 3.70
CA ARG A 52 -10.01 2.29 4.32
C ARG A 52 -11.51 2.13 4.10
N HIS A 53 -11.92 1.64 2.94
CA HIS A 53 -13.34 1.36 2.66
C HIS A 53 -13.87 0.25 3.57
N GLN A 54 -13.12 -0.83 3.74
CA GLN A 54 -13.45 -1.90 4.67
C GLN A 54 -13.55 -1.39 6.11
N ALA A 55 -12.59 -0.60 6.57
CA ALA A 55 -12.63 -0.02 7.90
C ALA A 55 -13.88 0.86 8.12
N ARG A 56 -14.22 1.72 7.14
CA ARG A 56 -15.45 2.53 7.21
C ARG A 56 -16.71 1.69 7.20
N SER A 57 -16.77 0.61 6.42
CA SER A 57 -17.93 -0.27 6.43
C SER A 57 -18.11 -0.96 7.78
N LEU A 58 -17.01 -1.36 8.43
CA LEU A 58 -17.05 -1.94 9.79
C LEU A 58 -17.55 -0.94 10.83
N LEU A 59 -17.14 0.31 10.74
CA LEU A 59 -17.63 1.37 11.63
C LEU A 59 -19.14 1.63 11.50
N ALA A 60 -19.70 1.40 10.31
CA ALA A 60 -21.14 1.54 10.06
C ALA A 60 -21.97 0.33 10.51
N LEU A 61 -21.35 -0.81 10.78
CA LEU A 61 -22.03 -2.03 11.25
C LEU A 61 -22.42 -1.94 12.73
N GLY A 62 -23.45 -2.70 13.10
CA GLY A 62 -23.83 -2.92 14.51
C GLY A 62 -22.72 -3.59 15.30
N LYS A 63 -22.74 -3.39 16.63
CA LYS A 63 -21.67 -3.85 17.54
C LYS A 63 -21.36 -5.35 17.40
N ASP A 64 -22.38 -6.19 17.34
CA ASP A 64 -22.22 -7.66 17.30
C ASP A 64 -21.47 -8.14 16.03
N MET A 65 -21.76 -7.54 14.88
CA MET A 65 -21.09 -7.86 13.63
C MET A 65 -19.69 -7.26 13.56
N ARG A 66 -19.52 -6.04 14.09
CA ARG A 66 -18.24 -5.39 14.17
C ARG A 66 -17.23 -6.18 15.00
N GLU A 67 -17.61 -6.67 16.19
CA GLU A 67 -16.76 -7.47 17.07
C GLU A 67 -16.28 -8.78 16.42
N ARG A 68 -17.01 -9.31 15.46
CA ARG A 68 -16.62 -10.52 14.71
C ARG A 68 -15.65 -10.22 13.56
N GLU A 69 -15.88 -9.15 12.82
CA GLU A 69 -15.12 -8.86 11.59
C GLU A 69 -13.89 -7.97 11.81
N GLU A 70 -13.93 -7.08 12.80
CA GLU A 70 -12.82 -6.18 13.12
C GLU A 70 -11.50 -6.95 13.41
N PRO A 71 -11.48 -8.03 14.21
CA PRO A 71 -10.26 -8.80 14.48
C PRO A 71 -9.67 -9.44 13.22
N ILE A 72 -10.52 -9.82 12.26
CA ILE A 72 -10.07 -10.43 11.00
C ILE A 72 -9.31 -9.42 10.16
N LEU A 73 -9.86 -8.18 10.02
CA LEU A 73 -9.20 -7.09 9.32
C LEU A 73 -7.89 -6.71 10.01
N MET A 74 -7.92 -6.49 11.33
CA MET A 74 -6.75 -6.11 12.12
C MET A 74 -5.64 -7.17 12.05
N LYS A 75 -5.98 -8.46 12.14
CA LYS A 75 -5.04 -9.57 11.97
C LYS A 75 -4.40 -9.58 10.58
N SER A 76 -5.17 -9.28 9.54
CA SER A 76 -4.66 -9.19 8.17
C SER A 76 -3.65 -8.05 8.01
N LEU A 77 -3.97 -6.86 8.54
CA LEU A 77 -3.11 -5.68 8.48
C LEU A 77 -1.85 -5.82 9.36
N SER A 78 -1.98 -6.46 10.52
CA SER A 78 -0.87 -6.77 11.41
C SER A 78 0.11 -7.77 10.78
N LYS A 79 -0.36 -8.75 10.00
CA LYS A 79 0.52 -9.66 9.24
C LYS A 79 1.38 -8.93 8.21
N ILE A 80 0.82 -7.90 7.57
CA ILE A 80 1.57 -7.05 6.64
C ILE A 80 2.48 -6.08 7.41
N GLY A 81 2.21 -5.86 8.71
CA GLY A 81 2.94 -4.96 9.59
C GLY A 81 2.63 -3.48 9.33
N LEU A 82 1.43 -3.19 8.85
CA LEU A 82 0.95 -1.81 8.68
C LEU A 82 0.40 -1.22 9.96
N VAL A 83 -0.05 -2.09 10.87
CA VAL A 83 -0.77 -1.72 12.10
C VAL A 83 -0.27 -2.60 13.22
N ASP A 84 -0.11 -2.03 14.40
CA ASP A 84 0.27 -2.76 15.60
C ASP A 84 -0.90 -3.56 16.18
N LYS A 85 -0.60 -4.52 17.07
CA LYS A 85 -1.62 -5.39 17.66
C LYS A 85 -2.68 -4.66 18.50
N ASN A 86 -2.33 -3.50 19.03
CA ASN A 86 -3.19 -2.69 19.91
C ASN A 86 -3.84 -1.50 19.19
N SER A 87 -3.72 -1.43 17.88
CA SER A 87 -4.25 -0.31 17.09
C SER A 87 -5.75 -0.42 16.88
N THR A 88 -6.39 0.71 16.66
CA THR A 88 -7.83 0.85 16.44
C THR A 88 -8.17 1.01 14.96
N LEU A 89 -9.47 0.93 14.61
CA LEU A 89 -9.94 1.21 13.25
C LEU A 89 -9.63 2.64 12.80
N ASP A 90 -9.55 3.59 13.73
CA ASP A 90 -9.21 4.98 13.41
C ASP A 90 -7.75 5.09 12.94
N ASP A 91 -6.84 4.31 13.50
CA ASP A 91 -5.45 4.24 13.03
C ASP A 91 -5.37 3.72 11.59
N VAL A 92 -6.23 2.75 11.26
CA VAL A 92 -6.34 2.23 9.87
C VAL A 92 -6.81 3.31 8.89
N LEU A 93 -7.69 4.20 9.31
CA LEU A 93 -8.15 5.32 8.47
C LEU A 93 -7.06 6.37 8.26
N ASN A 94 -6.16 6.54 9.22
CA ASN A 94 -5.05 7.49 9.18
C ASN A 94 -3.84 6.98 8.36
N LEU A 95 -3.77 5.68 8.01
CA LEU A 95 -2.68 5.11 7.21
C LEU A 95 -2.47 5.89 5.91
N GLN A 96 -1.22 6.17 5.58
CA GLN A 96 -0.82 6.83 4.34
C GLN A 96 -0.21 5.85 3.34
N VAL A 97 -0.11 6.27 2.08
CA VAL A 97 0.53 5.47 1.03
C VAL A 97 2.02 5.27 1.30
N SER A 98 2.67 6.25 1.93
CA SER A 98 4.06 6.17 2.40
C SER A 98 4.28 4.97 3.31
N ASP A 99 3.33 4.66 4.20
CA ASP A 99 3.45 3.58 5.17
C ASP A 99 3.44 2.22 4.46
N LEU A 100 2.52 2.07 3.50
CA LEU A 100 2.45 0.87 2.66
C LEU A 100 3.70 0.70 1.79
N LEU A 101 4.21 1.79 1.19
CA LEU A 101 5.42 1.74 0.37
C LEU A 101 6.69 1.50 1.19
N SER A 102 6.74 1.95 2.44
CA SER A 102 7.87 1.72 3.33
C SER A 102 8.04 0.25 3.71
N ARG A 103 6.95 -0.54 3.67
CA ARG A 103 6.94 -1.99 3.96
C ARG A 103 7.37 -2.86 2.78
N ARG A 104 7.61 -2.28 1.61
CA ARG A 104 8.11 -3.05 0.46
C ARG A 104 9.52 -3.57 0.74
N LEU A 105 9.78 -4.82 0.34
CA LEU A 105 11.10 -5.45 0.48
C LEU A 105 12.22 -4.55 -0.08
N GLN A 106 12.02 -3.92 -1.23
CA GLN A 106 13.00 -3.03 -1.85
C GLN A 106 13.34 -1.82 -0.98
N THR A 107 12.33 -1.22 -0.34
CA THR A 107 12.53 -0.08 0.57
C THR A 107 13.26 -0.52 1.84
N PHE A 108 12.90 -1.70 2.35
CA PHE A 108 13.52 -2.29 3.52
C PHE A 108 15.00 -2.62 3.27
N VAL A 109 15.28 -3.28 2.16
CA VAL A 109 16.65 -3.60 1.72
C VAL A 109 17.50 -2.34 1.52
N HIS A 110 16.90 -1.28 0.92
CA HIS A 110 17.60 0.00 0.78
C HIS A 110 18.03 0.60 2.13
N LYS A 111 17.16 0.53 3.13
CA LYS A 111 17.44 1.06 4.48
C LYS A 111 18.47 0.23 5.24
N ILE A 112 18.40 -1.10 5.16
CA ILE A 112 19.28 -2.01 5.94
C ILE A 112 20.64 -2.16 5.31
N LEU A 113 20.71 -2.39 3.99
CA LEU A 113 21.96 -2.65 3.29
C LEU A 113 22.65 -1.37 2.79
N TYR A 114 22.16 -0.19 3.19
CA TYR A 114 22.75 1.12 2.89
C TYR A 114 23.07 1.33 1.39
N PHE A 115 22.23 0.83 0.50
CA PHE A 115 22.39 1.12 -0.92
C PHE A 115 22.33 2.63 -1.19
N LYS A 116 23.16 3.12 -2.10
CA LYS A 116 23.21 4.55 -2.45
C LYS A 116 21.88 5.07 -3.01
N THR A 117 21.16 4.22 -3.73
CA THR A 117 19.87 4.61 -4.35
C THR A 117 18.81 3.53 -4.20
N PRO A 118 17.52 3.88 -4.10
CA PRO A 118 16.43 2.91 -4.05
C PRO A 118 16.37 2.01 -5.31
N TYR A 119 16.79 2.52 -6.45
CA TYR A 119 16.84 1.75 -7.71
C TYR A 119 17.91 0.65 -7.67
N GLN A 120 19.03 0.91 -7.03
CA GLN A 120 20.08 -0.09 -6.83
C GLN A 120 19.59 -1.23 -5.94
N ALA A 121 18.89 -0.91 -4.84
CA ALA A 121 18.26 -1.90 -3.99
C ALA A 121 17.21 -2.73 -4.76
N ARG A 122 16.42 -2.08 -5.61
CA ARG A 122 15.47 -2.78 -6.49
C ARG A 122 16.18 -3.75 -7.41
N GLN A 123 17.28 -3.35 -8.03
CA GLN A 123 18.05 -4.22 -8.93
C GLN A 123 18.60 -5.43 -8.18
N ALA A 124 19.16 -5.23 -6.99
CA ALA A 124 19.66 -6.31 -6.16
C ALA A 124 18.57 -7.34 -5.79
N VAL A 125 17.36 -6.88 -5.45
CA VAL A 125 16.23 -7.76 -5.17
C VAL A 125 15.78 -8.53 -6.41
N VAL A 126 15.65 -7.84 -7.56
CA VAL A 126 15.19 -8.47 -8.82
C VAL A 126 16.20 -9.49 -9.35
N HIS A 127 17.50 -9.24 -9.16
CA HIS A 127 18.58 -10.16 -9.57
C HIS A 127 18.83 -11.28 -8.55
N GLY A 128 18.07 -11.34 -7.46
CA GLY A 128 18.22 -12.41 -6.46
C GLY A 128 19.47 -12.35 -5.59
N HIS A 129 20.08 -11.17 -5.45
CA HIS A 129 21.25 -10.98 -4.57
C HIS A 129 20.85 -10.83 -3.09
N VAL A 130 19.56 -10.78 -2.80
CA VAL A 130 19.01 -10.70 -1.44
C VAL A 130 18.32 -12.02 -1.15
N MET A 131 18.90 -12.78 -0.21
CA MET A 131 18.35 -14.04 0.31
C MET A 131 17.84 -13.83 1.74
#